data_6e1d732a13be50bd586a51130742b7cc
#
_entry.id   6e1d732a13be50bd586a51130742b7cc
#
_cell.length_a   1.000
_cell.length_b   1.000
_cell.length_c   1.000
_cell.angle_alpha   90.00
_cell.angle_beta   90.00
_cell.angle_gamma   90.00
#
_symmetry.space_group_name_H-M   'P 1'
#
loop_
_entity.id
_entity.type
_entity.pdbx_description
1 polymer ?
#
loop_
_entity_poly.entity_id
_entity_poly.type
_entity_poly.pdbx_seq_one_letter_code
_entity_poly.pdbx_strand_id
1 'polypeptide(L)'
;MKASFSFLILFISSFALGQNLNQYVNPFIGTGGHGHTFPGATLPFGMVQLSPDTRIDGSWDGCSGYHYSDETIYGFSHTHLNGTGCSDFGDIMIMPTMGNPSLDSKVYS
;
A
#
# COMPACT_ATOMS: atom_id res chain seq x y z
N MET A 1 -15.85 -5.63 50.91
CA MET A 1 -14.89 -6.41 50.09
C MET A 1 -15.17 -6.45 48.61
N LYS A 2 -16.44 -6.47 48.13
CA LYS A 2 -16.76 -6.50 46.69
C LYS A 2 -16.39 -5.21 45.91
N ALA A 3 -16.53 -4.05 46.52
CA ALA A 3 -16.20 -2.75 45.88
C ALA A 3 -14.70 -2.55 45.64
N SER A 4 -13.85 -3.02 46.55
CA SER A 4 -12.38 -2.90 46.44
C SER A 4 -11.82 -3.75 45.30
N PHE A 5 -12.45 -4.90 45.01
CA PHE A 5 -12.01 -5.78 43.91
C PHE A 5 -12.36 -5.18 42.54
N SER A 6 -13.53 -4.56 42.41
CA SER A 6 -13.94 -3.86 41.19
C SER A 6 -13.04 -2.64 40.90
N PHE A 7 -12.61 -1.92 41.91
CA PHE A 7 -11.69 -0.78 41.77
C PHE A 7 -10.29 -1.22 41.29
N LEU A 8 -9.81 -2.36 41.79
CA LEU A 8 -8.54 -2.95 41.37
C LEU A 8 -8.55 -3.36 39.89
N ILE A 9 -9.64 -3.97 39.40
CA ILE A 9 -9.78 -4.35 37.99
C ILE A 9 -9.81 -3.11 37.08
N LEU A 10 -10.49 -2.06 37.47
CA LEU A 10 -10.50 -0.80 36.73
C LEU A 10 -9.10 -0.15 36.67
N PHE A 11 -8.31 -0.26 37.69
CA PHE A 11 -6.96 0.31 37.73
C PHE A 11 -5.98 -0.48 36.84
N ILE A 12 -6.11 -1.80 36.79
CA ILE A 12 -5.28 -2.66 35.93
C ILE A 12 -5.59 -2.42 34.43
N SER A 13 -6.84 -2.20 34.08
CA SER A 13 -7.22 -1.91 32.68
C SER A 13 -6.66 -0.58 32.16
N SER A 14 -6.38 0.39 33.06
CA SER A 14 -5.80 1.69 32.68
C SER A 14 -4.32 1.61 32.25
N PHE A 15 -3.63 0.52 32.57
CA PHE A 15 -2.24 0.29 32.19
C PHE A 15 -2.08 -0.53 30.89
N ALA A 16 -3.16 -0.96 30.26
CA ALA A 16 -3.13 -1.56 28.93
C ALA A 16 -2.88 -0.48 27.88
N LEU A 17 -1.71 0.12 27.89
CA LEU A 17 -1.25 1.02 26.86
C LEU A 17 -1.04 0.18 25.59
N GLY A 18 -1.86 0.40 24.59
CA GLY A 18 -1.69 -0.23 23.29
C GLY A 18 -0.29 0.09 22.76
N GLN A 19 0.48 -0.92 22.42
CA GLN A 19 1.76 -0.72 21.75
C GLN A 19 1.53 -0.14 20.35
N ASN A 20 2.30 0.88 20.00
CA ASN A 20 2.29 1.38 18.62
C ASN A 20 3.07 0.39 17.74
N LEU A 21 2.34 -0.54 17.14
CA LEU A 21 2.91 -1.57 16.27
C LEU A 21 3.25 -1.05 14.87
N ASN A 22 2.80 0.15 14.50
CA ASN A 22 3.02 0.71 13.16
C ASN A 22 4.50 0.88 12.84
N GLN A 23 5.35 1.06 13.83
CA GLN A 23 6.80 1.15 13.65
C GLN A 23 7.45 -0.13 13.10
N TYR A 24 6.77 -1.26 13.20
CA TYR A 24 7.24 -2.56 12.70
C TYR A 24 6.68 -2.90 11.32
N VAL A 25 5.80 -2.05 10.78
CA VAL A 25 5.21 -2.25 9.47
C VAL A 25 6.07 -1.57 8.41
N ASN A 26 6.60 -2.36 7.51
CA ASN A 26 7.28 -1.86 6.31
C ASN A 26 6.47 -2.25 5.06
N PRO A 27 5.76 -1.31 4.43
CA PRO A 27 4.94 -1.60 3.25
C PRO A 27 5.76 -1.96 2.01
N PHE A 28 7.08 -1.73 2.03
CA PHE A 28 7.95 -2.00 0.88
C PHE A 28 8.58 -3.38 0.88
N ILE A 29 8.23 -4.25 1.83
CA ILE A 29 8.72 -5.63 1.84
C ILE A 29 8.24 -6.36 0.57
N GLY A 30 9.18 -6.92 -0.19
CA GLY A 30 8.90 -7.67 -1.42
C GLY A 30 8.66 -6.80 -2.66
N THR A 31 8.85 -5.48 -2.58
CA THR A 31 8.62 -4.58 -3.72
C THR A 31 9.87 -4.37 -4.59
N GLY A 32 11.04 -4.88 -4.19
CA GLY A 32 12.29 -4.75 -4.93
C GLY A 32 12.86 -6.09 -5.40
N GLY A 33 13.88 -6.05 -6.24
CA GLY A 33 14.49 -7.23 -6.85
C GLY A 33 13.47 -8.02 -7.67
N HIS A 34 13.38 -9.32 -7.41
CA HIS A 34 12.37 -10.19 -8.03
C HIS A 34 11.09 -10.32 -7.17
N GLY A 35 10.85 -9.38 -6.27
CA GLY A 35 9.61 -9.34 -5.50
C GLY A 35 8.45 -8.85 -6.36
N HIS A 36 7.26 -9.43 -6.15
CA HIS A 36 6.05 -9.10 -6.90
C HIS A 36 4.97 -8.65 -5.92
N THR A 37 5.25 -7.57 -5.21
CA THR A 37 4.30 -6.97 -4.27
C THR A 37 4.15 -5.47 -4.51
N PHE A 38 3.03 -4.92 -4.13
CA PHE A 38 2.78 -3.49 -4.17
C PHE A 38 2.61 -2.94 -2.74
N PRO A 39 2.94 -1.67 -2.46
CA PRO A 39 2.90 -1.10 -1.12
C PRO A 39 1.51 -0.64 -0.68
N GLY A 40 0.49 -0.83 -1.49
CA GLY A 40 -0.86 -0.35 -1.24
C GLY A 40 -1.60 -1.09 -0.13
N ALA A 41 -2.58 -0.42 0.47
CA ALA A 41 -3.45 -0.99 1.50
C ALA A 41 -4.57 -1.82 0.87
N THR A 42 -4.80 -3.01 1.40
CA THR A 42 -5.83 -3.95 0.91
C THR A 42 -6.94 -4.24 1.92
N LEU A 43 -6.77 -3.83 3.16
CA LEU A 43 -7.75 -4.03 4.22
C LEU A 43 -8.64 -2.79 4.42
N PRO A 44 -9.86 -2.94 4.92
CA PRO A 44 -10.49 -4.19 5.37
C PRO A 44 -11.12 -5.03 4.25
N PHE A 45 -11.32 -4.47 3.07
CA PHE A 45 -11.96 -5.13 1.92
C PHE A 45 -11.00 -5.14 0.74
N GLY A 46 -10.48 -6.30 0.39
CA GLY A 46 -9.46 -6.48 -0.64
C GLY A 46 -9.93 -6.29 -2.10
N MET A 47 -11.10 -5.68 -2.33
CA MET A 47 -11.60 -5.41 -3.67
C MET A 47 -10.95 -4.20 -4.33
N VAL A 48 -10.42 -3.27 -3.54
CA VAL A 48 -9.65 -2.12 -4.02
C VAL A 48 -8.28 -2.18 -3.38
N GLN A 49 -7.24 -2.22 -4.21
CA GLN A 49 -5.85 -2.26 -3.80
C GLN A 49 -5.13 -1.05 -4.42
N LEU A 50 -5.45 0.13 -3.94
CA LEU A 50 -4.87 1.37 -4.45
C LEU A 50 -3.38 1.43 -4.15
N SER A 51 -2.58 1.59 -5.19
CA SER A 51 -1.12 1.70 -5.09
C SER A 51 -0.57 2.57 -6.22
N PRO A 52 0.60 3.20 -6.04
CA PRO A 52 1.30 3.83 -7.15
C PRO A 52 1.75 2.78 -8.17
N ASP A 53 1.66 3.15 -9.45
CA ASP A 53 2.19 2.39 -10.57
C ASP A 53 3.49 3.05 -11.05
N THR A 54 4.58 2.31 -10.99
CA THR A 54 5.91 2.74 -11.43
C THR A 54 6.38 1.98 -12.66
N ARG A 55 5.75 0.84 -12.98
CA ARG A 55 6.01 0.02 -14.16
C ARG A 55 4.72 -0.32 -14.88
N ILE A 56 4.67 0.07 -16.15
CA ILE A 56 3.53 -0.14 -17.04
C ILE A 56 3.95 -0.84 -18.34
N ASP A 57 5.19 -1.32 -18.40
CA ASP A 57 5.79 -1.95 -19.58
C ASP A 57 5.59 -3.46 -19.64
N GLY A 58 4.92 -4.05 -18.66
CA GLY A 58 4.69 -5.48 -18.56
C GLY A 58 5.94 -6.29 -18.19
N SER A 59 6.99 -5.64 -17.70
CA SER A 59 8.20 -6.33 -17.24
C SER A 59 7.89 -7.30 -16.10
N TRP A 60 8.63 -8.38 -16.01
CA TRP A 60 8.42 -9.42 -14.99
C TRP A 60 8.68 -8.90 -13.58
N ASP A 61 9.80 -8.20 -13.38
CA ASP A 61 10.06 -7.48 -12.14
C ASP A 61 9.15 -6.25 -12.08
N GLY A 62 8.33 -6.11 -11.09
CA GLY A 62 7.36 -5.02 -10.99
C GLY A 62 6.02 -5.29 -11.68
N CYS A 63 5.74 -6.56 -12.03
CA CYS A 63 4.45 -6.98 -12.60
C CYS A 63 3.26 -6.68 -11.67
N SER A 64 3.50 -6.37 -10.40
CA SER A 64 2.48 -5.85 -9.46
C SER A 64 2.17 -4.36 -9.65
N GLY A 65 2.75 -3.71 -10.67
CA GLY A 65 2.60 -2.29 -10.96
C GLY A 65 3.61 -1.38 -10.26
N TYR A 66 4.27 -1.84 -9.20
CA TYR A 66 5.25 -1.07 -8.43
C TYR A 66 6.58 -1.80 -8.32
N HIS A 67 7.68 -1.05 -8.44
CA HIS A 67 9.00 -1.57 -8.11
C HIS A 67 9.82 -0.52 -7.33
N TYR A 68 10.45 -0.94 -6.24
CA TYR A 68 11.12 -0.06 -5.29
C TYR A 68 12.26 0.79 -5.88
N SER A 69 12.93 0.30 -6.92
CA SER A 69 14.04 1.03 -7.57
C SER A 69 13.60 2.08 -8.58
N ASP A 70 12.31 2.18 -8.85
CA ASP A 70 11.81 3.11 -9.85
C ASP A 70 11.67 4.52 -9.24
N GLU A 71 12.00 5.53 -10.02
CA GLU A 71 12.01 6.94 -9.59
C GLU A 71 10.78 7.71 -10.09
N THR A 72 9.98 7.09 -10.97
CA THR A 72 8.83 7.74 -11.60
C THR A 72 7.54 7.02 -11.25
N ILE A 73 6.52 7.78 -10.89
CA ILE A 73 5.15 7.28 -10.71
C ILE A 73 4.33 7.71 -11.92
N TYR A 74 3.73 6.75 -12.63
CA TYR A 74 2.87 7.01 -13.79
C TYR A 74 1.42 7.32 -13.39
N GLY A 75 1.00 6.83 -12.24
CA GLY A 75 -0.33 7.05 -11.70
C GLY A 75 -0.62 6.13 -10.54
N PHE A 76 -1.89 6.04 -10.19
CA PHE A 76 -2.41 5.19 -9.12
C PHE A 76 -3.55 4.37 -9.67
N SER A 77 -3.37 3.08 -9.82
CA SER A 77 -4.46 2.18 -10.22
C SER A 77 -5.17 1.59 -9.00
N HIS A 78 -6.38 1.10 -9.22
CA HIS A 78 -7.27 0.67 -8.15
C HIS A 78 -7.13 -0.80 -7.81
N THR A 79 -6.56 -1.58 -8.72
CA THR A 79 -6.44 -3.03 -8.56
C THR A 79 -5.01 -3.48 -8.83
N HIS A 80 -4.48 -4.29 -7.93
CA HIS A 80 -3.15 -4.90 -8.02
C HIS A 80 -3.20 -6.33 -7.55
N LEU A 81 -2.25 -7.14 -7.99
CA LEU A 81 -2.11 -8.52 -7.60
C LEU A 81 -0.72 -8.77 -7.02
N ASN A 82 -0.65 -9.45 -5.89
CA ASN A 82 0.60 -9.83 -5.25
C ASN A 82 1.02 -11.25 -5.61
N GLY A 83 2.33 -11.45 -5.78
CA GLY A 83 2.94 -12.78 -5.89
C GLY A 83 2.74 -13.44 -7.24
N THR A 84 2.26 -12.74 -8.25
CA THR A 84 2.18 -13.24 -9.62
C THR A 84 3.43 -12.87 -10.40
N GLY A 85 3.75 -13.63 -11.44
CA GLY A 85 4.80 -13.31 -12.40
C GLY A 85 4.24 -12.71 -13.69
N CYS A 86 2.98 -12.29 -13.71
CA CYS A 86 2.30 -11.69 -14.84
C CYS A 86 1.73 -10.35 -14.43
N SER A 87 1.82 -9.37 -15.31
CA SER A 87 1.08 -8.11 -15.16
C SER A 87 -0.40 -8.39 -15.31
N ASP A 88 -1.10 -8.35 -14.20
CA ASP A 88 -2.55 -8.51 -14.12
C ASP A 88 -3.14 -7.36 -13.30
N PHE A 89 -4.32 -6.91 -13.69
CA PHE A 89 -4.98 -5.75 -13.13
C PHE A 89 -4.32 -4.42 -13.54
N GLY A 90 -4.33 -3.41 -12.67
CA GLY A 90 -3.96 -2.05 -13.05
C GLY A 90 -5.10 -1.32 -13.75
N ASP A 91 -6.33 -1.74 -13.47
CA ASP A 91 -7.54 -1.13 -14.02
C ASP A 91 -7.70 0.30 -13.50
N ILE A 92 -8.08 1.19 -14.39
CA ILE A 92 -8.39 2.60 -14.10
C ILE A 92 -7.26 3.27 -13.31
N MET A 93 -6.21 3.63 -14.01
CA MET A 93 -5.11 4.43 -13.46
C MET A 93 -5.48 5.91 -13.47
N ILE A 94 -5.28 6.59 -12.35
CA ILE A 94 -5.53 8.02 -12.17
C ILE A 94 -4.24 8.71 -11.77
N MET A 95 -3.90 9.80 -12.46
CA MET A 95 -2.79 10.68 -12.07
C MET A 95 -3.36 12.04 -11.68
N PRO A 96 -3.33 12.43 -10.40
CA PRO A 96 -3.75 13.75 -9.98
C PRO A 96 -2.75 14.79 -10.47
N THR A 97 -3.25 15.85 -11.10
CA THR A 97 -2.42 16.95 -11.60
C THR A 97 -2.96 18.30 -11.13
N MET A 98 -2.09 19.30 -11.08
CA MET A 98 -2.48 20.68 -10.82
C MET A 98 -2.48 21.49 -12.11
N GLY A 99 -3.49 22.33 -12.32
CA GLY A 99 -3.62 23.14 -13.51
C GLY A 99 -4.26 22.39 -14.69
N ASN A 100 -3.93 22.81 -15.91
CA ASN A 100 -4.46 22.17 -17.12
C ASN A 100 -3.72 20.84 -17.37
N PRO A 101 -4.43 19.72 -17.44
CA PRO A 101 -3.79 18.43 -17.69
C PRO A 101 -3.23 18.38 -19.11
N SER A 102 -2.07 17.77 -19.25
CA SER A 102 -1.52 17.40 -20.57
C SER A 102 -1.93 15.98 -20.90
N LEU A 103 -2.20 15.73 -22.17
CA LEU A 103 -2.40 14.37 -22.68
C LEU A 103 -1.08 13.69 -23.07
N ASP A 104 0.04 14.39 -22.97
CA ASP A 104 1.36 13.82 -23.21
C ASP A 104 1.90 13.20 -21.91
N SER A 105 2.01 11.89 -21.90
CA SER A 105 2.52 11.13 -20.73
C SER A 105 3.94 11.51 -20.33
N LYS A 106 4.75 12.06 -21.25
CA LYS A 106 6.12 12.50 -20.97
C LYS A 106 6.20 13.74 -20.08
N VAL A 107 5.09 14.45 -19.92
CA VAL A 107 5.06 15.65 -19.06
C VAL A 107 5.06 15.28 -17.58
N TYR A 108 4.67 14.07 -17.26
CA TYR A 108 4.51 13.57 -15.88
C TYR A 108 5.56 12.53 -15.48
N SER A 109 6.50 12.24 -16.37
CA SER A 109 7.61 11.30 -16.12
C SER A 109 8.89 11.99 -15.65
#